data_08d5346efa50bc5182aed669b198cc17
#
_entry.id   08d5346efa50bc5182aed669b198cc17
#
_cell.length_a   1.000
_cell.length_b   1.000
_cell.length_c   1.000
_cell.angle_alpha   90.00
_cell.angle_beta   90.00
_cell.angle_gamma   90.00
#
_symmetry.space_group_name_H-M   'P 1'
#
loop_
_entity.id
_entity.type
_entity.pdbx_description
1 polymer ?
#
loop_
_entity_poly.entity_id
_entity_poly.type
_entity_poly.pdbx_seq_one_letter_code
_entity_poly.pdbx_strand_id
1 'polypeptide(L)'
;MDQSVRHPAEPSGPVEYDPASVAGKQPPIADETDLLVIGAGPAGLAAALAASNRGVRVTLIDENPVPFETMGEEIPLHFGGRMGAVVANRNAMLEALLESAPELADALEAGVDVRLGTVAWGLFPQRPTAAWIDGCVAGLADEDRAYLLRFKQVIVASGSRDMGLAFSGWERPGVMGASAAYRLAMVYGALGARVAVVVGSSTATLQIANALSDKGVRIAAVIEQGETVTGDASLLAQLITKGTQVLTRHVIERGEGAAGPGEVEAVTVTTVDANGRHRKDESKRLACDTVLLGIATIPAIELLEAAGCETAFIPERGGHVARIGEAQRTSLPFIFAAGDCAGTWAAKSAAPSIARREGRIAAAAALSALGVNDREVAYEPPVVPDMDDADPAGERCAWVRASVIEGVGEPYVCQCEEVTAAEILLVRPPRYIGWERKNDNEHTHTLGQLAGDGPPNPDIVKRLTRACMGPCQGRRCREQVAALLSIGSGTELAAIPLATFRSPVRPLPLRQLSALEEVPELGKHWDSWFGMASQWVPFWRPVPLYTAAGRERGAAVASE
;
A
#
# COMPACT_ATOMS: atom_id res chain seq x y z
N MET A 1 -49.27 -19.63 -9.00
CA MET A 1 -48.89 -20.11 -7.67
C MET A 1 -47.74 -19.26 -7.24
N ASP A 2 -48.10 -18.29 -6.44
CA ASP A 2 -47.19 -17.24 -5.93
C ASP A 2 -46.40 -17.82 -4.75
N GLN A 3 -45.12 -18.10 -4.96
CA GLN A 3 -44.16 -18.42 -3.90
C GLN A 3 -43.38 -17.15 -3.56
N SER A 4 -43.98 -16.28 -2.74
CA SER A 4 -43.24 -15.22 -2.10
C SER A 4 -42.13 -15.82 -1.20
N VAL A 5 -40.89 -15.69 -1.65
CA VAL A 5 -39.70 -15.96 -0.82
C VAL A 5 -39.77 -14.97 0.35
N ARG A 6 -40.15 -15.44 1.53
CA ARG A 6 -40.03 -14.65 2.75
C ARG A 6 -38.54 -14.52 3.08
N HIS A 7 -37.98 -13.33 2.84
CA HIS A 7 -36.73 -12.96 3.48
C HIS A 7 -36.92 -13.02 4.99
N PRO A 8 -36.00 -13.63 5.76
CA PRO A 8 -36.06 -13.54 7.21
C PRO A 8 -35.98 -12.06 7.57
N ALA A 9 -36.88 -11.62 8.44
CA ALA A 9 -36.91 -10.25 8.94
C ALA A 9 -35.53 -9.93 9.54
N GLU A 10 -34.91 -8.82 9.12
CA GLU A 10 -33.72 -8.32 9.78
C GLU A 10 -34.03 -8.15 11.28
N PRO A 11 -33.13 -8.59 12.17
CA PRO A 11 -33.33 -8.43 13.60
C PRO A 11 -33.41 -6.93 13.91
N SER A 12 -34.59 -6.48 14.36
CA SER A 12 -34.84 -5.10 14.74
C SER A 12 -34.27 -4.81 16.13
N GLY A 13 -32.93 -4.62 16.20
CA GLY A 13 -32.23 -4.23 17.41
C GLY A 13 -30.72 -4.39 17.26
N PRO A 14 -29.93 -3.73 18.09
CA PRO A 14 -28.50 -3.98 18.11
C PRO A 14 -28.27 -5.47 18.42
N VAL A 15 -27.54 -6.17 17.56
CA VAL A 15 -27.14 -7.55 17.79
C VAL A 15 -26.29 -7.55 19.07
N GLU A 16 -26.88 -8.07 20.16
CA GLU A 16 -26.16 -8.22 21.41
C GLU A 16 -25.10 -9.31 21.20
N TYR A 17 -23.86 -8.92 21.18
CA TYR A 17 -22.74 -9.83 20.97
C TYR A 17 -22.56 -10.65 22.23
N ASP A 18 -22.59 -11.98 22.12
CA ASP A 18 -22.21 -12.86 23.22
C ASP A 18 -20.67 -13.00 23.26
N PRO A 19 -19.97 -12.34 24.20
CA PRO A 19 -18.53 -12.45 24.31
C PRO A 19 -18.07 -13.90 24.60
N ALA A 20 -18.93 -14.72 25.19
CA ALA A 20 -18.63 -16.12 25.47
C ALA A 20 -18.48 -16.96 24.19
N SER A 21 -19.13 -16.54 23.07
CA SER A 21 -19.03 -17.26 21.80
C SER A 21 -17.62 -17.29 21.20
N VAL A 22 -16.76 -16.35 21.61
CA VAL A 22 -15.38 -16.20 21.14
C VAL A 22 -14.35 -16.29 22.27
N ALA A 23 -14.81 -16.58 23.50
CA ALA A 23 -13.94 -16.75 24.65
C ALA A 23 -12.89 -17.84 24.37
N GLY A 24 -11.63 -17.55 24.68
CA GLY A 24 -10.50 -18.45 24.43
C GLY A 24 -10.05 -18.56 22.96
N LYS A 25 -10.67 -17.81 22.04
CA LYS A 25 -10.30 -17.84 20.60
C LYS A 25 -9.39 -16.69 20.18
N GLN A 26 -9.18 -15.72 21.04
CA GLN A 26 -8.24 -14.63 20.79
C GLN A 26 -6.83 -15.08 21.18
N PRO A 27 -5.81 -14.90 20.33
CA PRO A 27 -4.42 -15.07 20.73
C PRO A 27 -4.06 -14.19 21.93
N PRO A 28 -3.14 -14.59 22.79
CA PRO A 28 -2.76 -13.81 23.96
C PRO A 28 -2.19 -12.45 23.55
N ILE A 29 -2.51 -11.42 24.31
CA ILE A 29 -1.89 -10.11 24.17
C ILE A 29 -0.48 -10.22 24.75
N ALA A 30 0.52 -9.99 23.92
CA ALA A 30 1.92 -10.14 24.29
C ALA A 30 2.46 -8.93 25.07
N ASP A 31 1.89 -7.74 24.83
CA ASP A 31 2.36 -6.49 25.43
C ASP A 31 1.29 -5.39 25.38
N GLU A 32 1.51 -4.31 26.14
CA GLU A 32 0.58 -3.18 26.24
C GLU A 32 1.32 -1.84 26.24
N THR A 33 0.72 -0.83 25.60
CA THR A 33 1.22 0.54 25.60
C THR A 33 0.07 1.56 25.75
N ASP A 34 0.36 2.75 26.25
CA ASP A 34 -0.64 3.82 26.29
C ASP A 34 -0.77 4.50 24.92
N LEU A 35 0.37 4.80 24.27
CA LEU A 35 0.43 5.40 22.96
C LEU A 35 1.32 4.56 22.05
N LEU A 36 0.72 4.01 20.99
CA LEU A 36 1.44 3.36 19.88
C LEU A 36 1.68 4.39 18.77
N VAL A 37 2.91 4.48 18.28
CA VAL A 37 3.26 5.28 17.09
C VAL A 37 3.75 4.33 16.01
N ILE A 38 3.14 4.37 14.83
CA ILE A 38 3.46 3.48 13.70
C ILE A 38 4.16 4.27 12.61
N GLY A 39 5.45 4.04 12.44
CA GLY A 39 6.33 4.70 11.49
C GLY A 39 7.29 5.67 12.16
N ALA A 40 8.60 5.50 11.95
CA ALA A 40 9.67 6.34 12.46
C ALA A 40 10.15 7.40 11.44
N GLY A 41 9.24 7.85 10.57
CA GLY A 41 9.46 9.03 9.73
C GLY A 41 9.34 10.33 10.53
N PRO A 42 9.52 11.50 9.86
CA PRO A 42 9.51 12.80 10.54
C PRO A 42 8.28 13.05 11.43
N ALA A 43 7.09 12.62 10.99
CA ALA A 43 5.86 12.78 11.77
C ALA A 43 5.84 11.87 13.01
N GLY A 44 6.19 10.59 12.85
CA GLY A 44 6.15 9.62 13.95
C GLY A 44 7.21 9.92 15.02
N LEU A 45 8.43 10.25 14.61
CA LEU A 45 9.49 10.64 15.55
C LEU A 45 9.10 11.91 16.32
N ALA A 46 8.58 12.94 15.63
CA ALA A 46 8.10 14.15 16.29
C ALA A 46 6.93 13.85 17.26
N ALA A 47 6.05 12.91 16.93
CA ALA A 47 4.95 12.49 17.79
C ALA A 47 5.48 11.74 19.04
N ALA A 48 6.37 10.77 18.85
CA ALA A 48 6.94 9.99 19.95
C ALA A 48 7.73 10.86 20.95
N LEU A 49 8.56 11.77 20.42
CA LEU A 49 9.31 12.72 21.23
C LEU A 49 8.39 13.71 21.97
N ALA A 50 7.34 14.20 21.34
CA ALA A 50 6.37 15.09 21.99
C ALA A 50 5.60 14.39 23.11
N ALA A 51 5.40 13.09 23.03
CA ALA A 51 4.72 12.29 24.02
C ALA A 51 5.65 11.71 25.11
N SER A 52 6.96 11.68 24.88
CA SER A 52 7.94 11.17 25.82
C SER A 52 7.96 11.99 27.12
N ASN A 53 8.37 11.37 28.23
CA ASN A 53 8.49 12.03 29.55
C ASN A 53 7.18 12.66 30.10
N ARG A 54 6.00 12.24 29.60
CA ARG A 54 4.67 12.73 30.01
C ARG A 54 3.90 11.75 30.90
N GLY A 55 4.57 10.76 31.47
CA GLY A 55 3.96 9.76 32.34
C GLY A 55 3.10 8.72 31.61
N VAL A 56 3.23 8.61 30.30
CA VAL A 56 2.61 7.59 29.45
C VAL A 56 3.67 6.69 28.82
N ARG A 57 3.35 5.42 28.65
CA ARG A 57 4.19 4.49 27.90
C ARG A 57 4.01 4.77 26.40
N VAL A 58 5.11 5.06 25.72
CA VAL A 58 5.13 5.30 24.27
C VAL A 58 5.92 4.19 23.60
N THR A 59 5.29 3.48 22.68
CA THR A 59 5.96 2.50 21.81
C THR A 59 5.96 3.04 20.39
N LEU A 60 7.16 3.16 19.78
CA LEU A 60 7.36 3.54 18.38
C LEU A 60 7.84 2.33 17.61
N ILE A 61 7.12 1.99 16.53
CA ILE A 61 7.51 0.90 15.65
C ILE A 61 7.81 1.40 14.24
N ASP A 62 8.74 0.74 13.56
CA ASP A 62 9.02 0.97 12.14
C ASP A 62 9.42 -0.33 11.44
N GLU A 63 8.99 -0.51 10.18
CA GLU A 63 9.35 -1.68 9.38
C GLU A 63 10.82 -1.71 8.96
N ASN A 64 11.54 -0.60 9.08
CA ASN A 64 12.96 -0.52 8.78
C ASN A 64 13.81 -0.76 10.06
N PRO A 65 14.99 -1.38 9.95
CA PRO A 65 15.51 -1.94 8.69
C PRO A 65 14.64 -3.14 8.24
N VAL A 66 14.46 -3.26 6.92
CA VAL A 66 13.85 -4.47 6.35
C VAL A 66 14.71 -5.68 6.72
N PRO A 67 14.15 -6.91 6.80
CA PRO A 67 14.94 -8.09 7.12
C PRO A 67 16.16 -8.24 6.21
N PHE A 68 17.30 -8.54 6.81
CA PHE A 68 18.57 -8.66 6.08
C PHE A 68 18.48 -9.63 4.90
N GLU A 69 17.73 -10.70 5.06
CA GLU A 69 17.48 -11.70 4.02
C GLU A 69 16.75 -11.13 2.79
N THR A 70 16.03 -10.02 2.95
CA THR A 70 15.38 -9.33 1.83
C THR A 70 16.33 -8.37 1.10
N MET A 71 17.53 -8.15 1.63
CA MET A 71 18.58 -7.30 1.07
C MET A 71 19.78 -8.09 0.54
N GLY A 72 19.75 -9.43 0.62
CA GLY A 72 20.83 -10.31 0.17
C GLY A 72 20.81 -10.60 -1.34
N GLU A 73 21.82 -11.35 -1.82
CA GLU A 73 22.02 -11.66 -3.24
C GLU A 73 20.88 -12.48 -3.87
N GLU A 74 20.13 -13.22 -3.05
CA GLU A 74 19.09 -14.14 -3.49
C GLU A 74 17.69 -13.52 -3.53
N ILE A 75 17.56 -12.20 -3.48
CA ILE A 75 16.24 -11.59 -3.48
C ILE A 75 15.53 -11.95 -4.79
N PRO A 76 14.35 -12.58 -4.68
CA PRO A 76 13.53 -12.78 -5.86
C PRO A 76 13.23 -11.41 -6.46
N LEU A 77 13.67 -11.18 -7.68
CA LEU A 77 13.48 -9.95 -8.45
C LEU A 77 12.01 -9.65 -8.76
N HIS A 78 11.08 -10.28 -8.04
CA HIS A 78 9.65 -10.28 -8.30
C HIS A 78 8.97 -8.90 -8.25
N PHE A 79 9.66 -7.87 -7.76
CA PHE A 79 9.03 -6.55 -7.63
C PHE A 79 9.88 -5.40 -8.17
N GLY A 80 10.75 -5.68 -9.14
CA GLY A 80 11.45 -4.65 -9.91
C GLY A 80 12.53 -3.88 -9.15
N GLY A 81 12.87 -4.30 -7.93
CA GLY A 81 13.96 -3.68 -7.19
C GLY A 81 15.33 -4.09 -7.76
N ARG A 82 16.19 -3.12 -8.06
CA ARG A 82 17.60 -3.36 -8.31
C ARG A 82 18.37 -3.01 -7.04
N MET A 83 18.76 -4.03 -6.30
CA MET A 83 19.67 -3.87 -5.18
C MET A 83 21.07 -4.23 -5.67
N GLY A 84 21.91 -3.25 -5.76
CA GLY A 84 23.25 -3.41 -6.32
C GLY A 84 24.36 -3.51 -5.29
N ALA A 85 24.02 -3.45 -4.00
CA ALA A 85 25.02 -3.60 -2.96
C ALA A 85 24.59 -4.69 -1.99
N VAL A 86 25.46 -5.63 -1.77
CA VAL A 86 25.40 -6.51 -0.62
C VAL A 86 25.60 -5.63 0.61
N VAL A 87 24.55 -5.44 1.40
CA VAL A 87 24.71 -4.85 2.73
C VAL A 87 25.55 -5.83 3.53
N ALA A 88 26.71 -5.39 4.00
CA ALA A 88 27.73 -6.26 4.55
C ALA A 88 27.24 -7.12 5.74
N ASN A 89 26.32 -6.60 6.55
CA ASN A 89 25.71 -7.31 7.68
C ASN A 89 24.54 -6.49 8.27
N ARG A 90 23.77 -7.10 9.18
CA ARG A 90 22.65 -6.46 9.89
C ARG A 90 23.03 -5.20 10.67
N ASN A 91 24.20 -5.21 11.29
CA ASN A 91 24.65 -4.06 12.09
C ASN A 91 24.89 -2.85 11.20
N ALA A 92 25.51 -3.03 10.02
CA ALA A 92 25.70 -1.95 9.06
C ALA A 92 24.37 -1.35 8.54
N MET A 93 23.33 -2.19 8.41
CA MET A 93 21.99 -1.69 8.06
C MET A 93 21.40 -0.84 9.19
N LEU A 94 21.54 -1.29 10.42
CA LEU A 94 21.03 -0.56 11.57
C LEU A 94 21.79 0.75 11.78
N GLU A 95 23.11 0.73 11.66
CA GLU A 95 23.94 1.93 11.73
C GLU A 95 23.54 2.96 10.67
N ALA A 96 23.39 2.54 9.41
CA ALA A 96 22.97 3.42 8.34
C ALA A 96 21.57 4.03 8.57
N LEU A 97 20.65 3.24 9.13
CA LEU A 97 19.33 3.74 9.50
C LEU A 97 19.42 4.79 10.61
N LEU A 98 20.18 4.54 11.67
CA LEU A 98 20.37 5.48 12.79
C LEU A 98 21.06 6.78 12.32
N GLU A 99 22.06 6.67 11.44
CA GLU A 99 22.71 7.84 10.84
C GLU A 99 21.75 8.67 9.97
N SER A 100 20.81 8.01 9.28
CA SER A 100 19.83 8.69 8.44
C SER A 100 18.71 9.40 9.21
N ALA A 101 18.51 9.05 10.47
CA ALA A 101 17.45 9.59 11.32
C ALA A 101 17.95 9.82 12.77
N PRO A 102 18.72 10.89 13.03
CA PRO A 102 19.28 11.17 14.35
C PRO A 102 18.24 11.23 15.47
N GLU A 103 17.03 11.68 15.16
CA GLU A 103 15.91 11.73 16.13
C GLU A 103 15.52 10.35 16.69
N LEU A 104 15.97 9.24 16.08
CA LEU A 104 15.81 7.91 16.67
C LEU A 104 16.62 7.75 17.96
N ALA A 105 17.85 8.27 17.99
CA ALA A 105 18.67 8.28 19.19
C ALA A 105 18.01 9.13 20.27
N ASP A 106 17.50 10.31 19.93
CA ASP A 106 16.79 11.19 20.86
C ASP A 106 15.55 10.48 21.45
N ALA A 107 14.80 9.71 20.64
CA ALA A 107 13.64 8.96 21.11
C ALA A 107 14.02 7.85 22.10
N LEU A 108 15.12 7.11 21.84
CA LEU A 108 15.66 6.09 22.74
C LEU A 108 16.13 6.71 24.07
N GLU A 109 16.85 7.83 24.02
CA GLU A 109 17.33 8.55 25.20
C GLU A 109 16.16 9.13 26.02
N ALA A 110 15.07 9.51 25.35
CA ALA A 110 13.86 9.98 26.01
C ALA A 110 12.98 8.86 26.60
N GLY A 111 13.43 7.60 26.54
CA GLY A 111 12.74 6.44 27.12
C GLY A 111 11.54 5.93 26.30
N VAL A 112 11.48 6.25 25.02
CA VAL A 112 10.50 5.64 24.09
C VAL A 112 10.90 4.19 23.82
N ASP A 113 9.95 3.26 23.88
CA ASP A 113 10.15 1.86 23.46
C ASP A 113 10.18 1.79 21.93
N VAL A 114 11.38 1.85 21.34
CA VAL A 114 11.61 1.87 19.90
C VAL A 114 11.84 0.46 19.40
N ARG A 115 10.94 -0.01 18.51
CA ARG A 115 10.99 -1.35 17.91
C ARG A 115 11.15 -1.23 16.39
N LEU A 116 12.39 -1.24 15.93
CA LEU A 116 12.74 -1.24 14.52
C LEU A 116 12.60 -2.65 13.92
N GLY A 117 12.44 -2.74 12.59
CA GLY A 117 12.19 -4.01 11.91
C GLY A 117 10.84 -4.63 12.26
N THR A 118 9.92 -3.83 12.81
CA THR A 118 8.60 -4.28 13.27
C THR A 118 7.51 -3.74 12.35
N VAL A 119 6.75 -4.66 11.76
CA VAL A 119 5.64 -4.37 10.84
C VAL A 119 4.32 -4.35 11.59
N ALA A 120 3.51 -3.30 11.40
CA ALA A 120 2.09 -3.33 11.75
C ALA A 120 1.29 -3.95 10.60
N TRP A 121 0.73 -5.13 10.81
CA TRP A 121 -0.05 -5.83 9.79
C TRP A 121 -1.56 -5.64 9.93
N GLY A 122 -2.05 -5.13 11.07
CA GLY A 122 -3.45 -4.85 11.30
C GLY A 122 -3.67 -3.96 12.52
N LEU A 123 -4.77 -3.21 12.48
CA LEU A 123 -5.31 -2.47 13.62
C LEU A 123 -6.74 -2.93 13.85
N PHE A 124 -7.03 -3.34 15.05
CA PHE A 124 -8.32 -3.88 15.49
C PHE A 124 -8.87 -3.00 16.62
N PRO A 125 -9.47 -1.86 16.27
CA PRO A 125 -10.08 -1.00 17.26
C PRO A 125 -11.32 -1.65 17.86
N GLN A 126 -11.59 -1.37 19.12
CA GLN A 126 -12.81 -1.82 19.77
C GLN A 126 -14.02 -1.16 19.11
N ARG A 127 -14.92 -1.98 18.56
CA ARG A 127 -16.15 -1.53 17.89
C ARG A 127 -17.21 -2.64 17.95
N PRO A 128 -18.50 -2.33 17.73
CA PRO A 128 -19.57 -3.34 17.82
C PRO A 128 -19.32 -4.60 16.98
N THR A 129 -18.76 -4.45 15.78
CA THR A 129 -18.44 -5.58 14.88
C THR A 129 -17.21 -6.40 15.32
N ALA A 130 -16.46 -5.94 16.31
CA ALA A 130 -15.29 -6.60 16.88
C ALA A 130 -15.32 -6.53 18.42
N ALA A 131 -16.50 -6.55 19.03
CA ALA A 131 -16.72 -6.41 20.47
C ALA A 131 -16.08 -7.54 21.30
N TRP A 132 -15.78 -8.67 20.65
CA TRP A 132 -15.08 -9.81 21.26
C TRP A 132 -13.58 -9.55 21.50
N ILE A 133 -13.01 -8.53 20.87
CA ILE A 133 -11.64 -8.09 21.15
C ILE A 133 -11.70 -7.15 22.35
N ASP A 134 -10.98 -7.51 23.41
CA ASP A 134 -10.88 -6.68 24.61
C ASP A 134 -9.93 -5.50 24.38
N GLY A 135 -10.49 -4.32 24.18
CA GLY A 135 -9.77 -3.09 23.91
C GLY A 135 -9.36 -2.89 22.45
N CYS A 136 -8.41 -2.00 22.22
CA CYS A 136 -7.83 -1.73 20.92
C CYS A 136 -6.51 -2.51 20.80
N VAL A 137 -6.36 -3.27 19.71
CA VAL A 137 -5.23 -4.18 19.50
C VAL A 137 -4.56 -3.91 18.15
N ALA A 138 -3.24 -3.90 18.13
CA ALA A 138 -2.41 -3.89 16.94
C ALA A 138 -1.82 -5.28 16.70
N GLY A 139 -1.91 -5.77 15.47
CA GLY A 139 -1.19 -6.93 15.01
C GLY A 139 0.19 -6.49 14.52
N LEU A 140 1.24 -6.95 15.19
CA LEU A 140 2.63 -6.63 14.92
C LEU A 140 3.39 -7.89 14.52
N ALA A 141 4.45 -7.71 13.73
CA ALA A 141 5.39 -8.78 13.41
C ALA A 141 6.81 -8.22 13.33
N ASP A 142 7.71 -8.86 14.02
CA ASP A 142 9.15 -8.66 13.91
C ASP A 142 9.79 -9.78 13.06
N GLU A 143 11.09 -9.92 13.07
CA GLU A 143 11.78 -10.94 12.29
C GLU A 143 11.40 -12.37 12.71
N ASP A 144 11.13 -12.60 13.99
CA ASP A 144 10.96 -13.92 14.57
C ASP A 144 9.50 -14.36 14.69
N ARG A 145 8.61 -13.43 15.02
CA ARG A 145 7.22 -13.75 15.39
C ARG A 145 6.21 -12.68 14.99
N ALA A 146 4.97 -13.10 14.86
CA ALA A 146 3.81 -12.22 14.88
C ALA A 146 3.18 -12.23 16.28
N TYR A 147 2.69 -11.07 16.75
CA TYR A 147 2.11 -10.93 18.08
C TYR A 147 1.10 -9.80 18.13
N LEU A 148 0.32 -9.76 19.21
CA LEU A 148 -0.67 -8.73 19.46
C LEU A 148 -0.19 -7.78 20.55
N LEU A 149 -0.36 -6.47 20.32
CA LEU A 149 -0.07 -5.40 21.28
C LEU A 149 -1.34 -4.60 21.54
N ARG A 150 -1.73 -4.45 22.82
CA ARG A 150 -2.84 -3.60 23.22
C ARG A 150 -2.39 -2.14 23.32
N PHE A 151 -3.22 -1.23 22.83
CA PHE A 151 -2.96 0.21 22.95
C PHE A 151 -4.20 0.98 23.39
N LYS A 152 -4.01 2.15 24.00
CA LYS A 152 -5.11 3.07 24.31
C LYS A 152 -5.33 4.09 23.19
N GLN A 153 -4.24 4.64 22.65
CA GLN A 153 -4.25 5.57 21.52
C GLN A 153 -3.21 5.14 20.50
N VAL A 154 -3.45 5.40 19.21
CA VAL A 154 -2.48 5.13 18.15
C VAL A 154 -2.34 6.30 17.19
N ILE A 155 -1.10 6.64 16.85
CA ILE A 155 -0.76 7.60 15.78
C ILE A 155 -0.19 6.80 14.61
N VAL A 156 -0.90 6.79 13.49
CA VAL A 156 -0.44 6.17 12.25
C VAL A 156 0.35 7.21 11.46
N ALA A 157 1.63 6.96 11.28
CA ALA A 157 2.57 7.77 10.53
C ALA A 157 3.26 6.93 9.43
N SER A 158 2.48 6.10 8.74
CA SER A 158 2.92 5.08 7.77
C SER A 158 3.47 5.64 6.46
N GLY A 159 3.48 6.97 6.30
CA GLY A 159 4.08 7.64 5.15
C GLY A 159 3.31 7.46 3.84
N SER A 160 4.05 7.37 2.75
CA SER A 160 3.53 7.28 1.39
C SER A 160 4.35 6.29 0.55
N ARG A 161 3.85 5.99 -0.64
CA ARG A 161 4.53 5.19 -1.67
C ARG A 161 4.34 5.80 -3.05
N ASP A 162 5.17 5.39 -4.01
CA ASP A 162 4.96 5.75 -5.40
C ASP A 162 3.82 4.94 -6.02
N MET A 163 3.05 5.58 -6.88
CA MET A 163 2.09 4.89 -7.73
C MET A 163 2.83 4.03 -8.75
N GLY A 164 2.46 2.75 -8.86
CA GLY A 164 2.92 1.91 -9.96
C GLY A 164 2.33 2.38 -11.29
N LEU A 165 3.05 2.18 -12.38
CA LEU A 165 2.58 2.45 -13.75
C LEU A 165 3.02 1.30 -14.65
N ALA A 166 2.05 0.58 -15.20
CA ALA A 166 2.31 -0.51 -16.11
C ALA A 166 2.65 0.00 -17.52
N PHE A 167 3.70 -0.57 -18.08
CA PHE A 167 4.09 -0.48 -19.49
C PHE A 167 4.81 -1.78 -19.86
N SER A 168 4.99 -2.08 -21.12
CA SER A 168 5.69 -3.30 -21.53
C SER A 168 7.11 -3.35 -20.96
N GLY A 169 7.41 -4.34 -20.12
CA GLY A 169 8.72 -4.50 -19.45
C GLY A 169 8.87 -3.78 -18.10
N TRP A 170 7.78 -3.24 -17.52
CA TRP A 170 7.85 -2.61 -16.19
C TRP A 170 8.07 -3.61 -15.03
N GLU A 171 7.90 -4.89 -15.30
CA GLU A 171 8.21 -5.99 -14.39
C GLU A 171 9.71 -6.30 -14.28
N ARG A 172 10.53 -5.72 -15.17
CA ARG A 172 11.97 -5.99 -15.19
C ARG A 172 12.67 -5.45 -13.94
N PRO A 173 13.69 -6.16 -13.43
CA PRO A 173 14.59 -5.61 -12.43
C PRO A 173 15.21 -4.30 -12.92
N GLY A 174 15.28 -3.33 -12.03
CA GLY A 174 15.69 -1.97 -12.33
C GLY A 174 14.54 -1.00 -12.53
N VAL A 175 13.28 -1.48 -12.69
CA VAL A 175 12.09 -0.61 -12.67
C VAL A 175 11.52 -0.56 -11.25
N MET A 176 11.60 0.61 -10.63
CA MET A 176 11.17 0.79 -9.23
C MET A 176 10.55 2.17 -8.99
N GLY A 177 9.89 2.35 -7.85
CA GLY A 177 9.43 3.66 -7.40
C GLY A 177 10.59 4.60 -7.08
N ALA A 178 10.41 5.89 -7.32
CA ALA A 178 11.44 6.91 -7.06
C ALA A 178 11.77 6.99 -5.55
N SER A 179 10.77 6.96 -4.67
CA SER A 179 11.00 6.96 -3.22
C SER A 179 11.65 5.68 -2.72
N ALA A 180 11.41 4.54 -3.36
CA ALA A 180 12.11 3.30 -3.05
C ALA A 180 13.60 3.41 -3.39
N ALA A 181 13.94 3.94 -4.57
CA ALA A 181 15.32 4.19 -4.97
C ALA A 181 16.02 5.18 -4.03
N TYR A 182 15.32 6.27 -3.64
CA TYR A 182 15.83 7.22 -2.67
C TYR A 182 16.18 6.53 -1.34
N ARG A 183 15.29 5.70 -0.82
CA ARG A 183 15.52 4.98 0.44
C ARG A 183 16.68 4.00 0.33
N LEU A 184 16.76 3.25 -0.77
CA LEU A 184 17.90 2.36 -1.04
C LEU A 184 19.23 3.12 -1.07
N ALA A 185 19.26 4.32 -1.68
CA ALA A 185 20.48 5.12 -1.77
C ALA A 185 20.85 5.81 -0.45
N MET A 186 19.89 6.47 0.19
CA MET A 186 20.15 7.38 1.31
C MET A 186 20.14 6.70 2.67
N VAL A 187 19.29 5.68 2.84
CA VAL A 187 19.18 4.96 4.12
C VAL A 187 20.08 3.74 4.16
N TYR A 188 20.12 2.96 3.06
CA TYR A 188 20.83 1.67 3.08
C TYR A 188 22.16 1.68 2.33
N GLY A 189 22.45 2.72 1.52
CA GLY A 189 23.64 2.73 0.67
C GLY A 189 23.67 1.58 -0.36
N ALA A 190 22.48 1.04 -0.70
CA ALA A 190 22.30 -0.22 -1.40
C ALA A 190 21.73 -0.08 -2.83
N LEU A 191 21.65 1.13 -3.37
CA LEU A 191 21.16 1.34 -4.74
C LEU A 191 22.26 1.04 -5.77
N GLY A 192 22.02 0.08 -6.67
CA GLY A 192 22.95 -0.29 -7.73
C GLY A 192 22.78 0.48 -9.04
N ALA A 193 22.00 1.57 -9.06
CA ALA A 193 21.75 2.38 -10.23
C ALA A 193 22.99 3.20 -10.64
N ARG A 194 23.30 3.23 -11.93
CA ARG A 194 24.34 4.10 -12.53
C ARG A 194 23.73 5.13 -13.46
N VAL A 195 22.70 4.73 -14.23
CA VAL A 195 22.03 5.56 -15.21
C VAL A 195 20.53 5.38 -15.07
N ALA A 196 19.85 6.41 -14.60
CA ALA A 196 18.40 6.37 -14.39
C ALA A 196 17.63 7.22 -15.39
N VAL A 197 16.44 6.75 -15.75
CA VAL A 197 15.37 7.51 -16.40
C VAL A 197 14.26 7.73 -15.38
N VAL A 198 13.80 8.96 -15.24
CA VAL A 198 12.76 9.36 -14.28
C VAL A 198 11.45 9.54 -15.02
N VAL A 199 10.36 8.97 -14.52
CA VAL A 199 9.01 9.06 -15.07
C VAL A 199 8.14 9.85 -14.09
N GLY A 200 7.59 10.97 -14.57
CA GLY A 200 6.95 11.98 -13.75
C GLY A 200 7.90 13.11 -13.35
N SER A 201 7.34 14.27 -13.07
CA SER A 201 8.10 15.50 -12.88
C SER A 201 7.64 16.34 -11.67
N SER A 202 6.94 15.72 -10.71
CA SER A 202 6.51 16.44 -9.49
C SER A 202 7.72 16.97 -8.70
N THR A 203 7.50 17.96 -7.84
CA THR A 203 8.55 18.51 -6.97
C THR A 203 9.25 17.42 -6.16
N ALA A 204 8.50 16.49 -5.57
CA ALA A 204 9.05 15.36 -4.83
C ALA A 204 9.95 14.47 -5.71
N THR A 205 9.50 14.17 -6.93
CA THR A 205 10.25 13.36 -7.89
C THR A 205 11.54 14.05 -8.32
N LEU A 206 11.50 15.37 -8.58
CA LEU A 206 12.69 16.15 -8.93
C LEU A 206 13.68 16.28 -7.76
N GLN A 207 13.19 16.39 -6.52
CA GLN A 207 14.05 16.34 -5.32
C GLN A 207 14.81 15.00 -5.23
N ILE A 208 14.10 13.89 -5.40
CA ILE A 208 14.69 12.55 -5.40
C ILE A 208 15.74 12.42 -6.53
N ALA A 209 15.39 12.84 -7.74
CA ALA A 209 16.30 12.79 -8.88
C ALA A 209 17.59 13.60 -8.63
N ASN A 210 17.48 14.80 -8.06
CA ASN A 210 18.65 15.60 -7.68
C ASN A 210 19.49 14.91 -6.60
N ALA A 211 18.85 14.40 -5.54
CA ALA A 211 19.53 13.71 -4.46
C ALA A 211 20.29 12.46 -4.95
N LEU A 212 19.69 11.67 -5.84
CA LEU A 212 20.35 10.52 -6.47
C LEU A 212 21.50 10.97 -7.40
N SER A 213 21.30 12.07 -8.13
CA SER A 213 22.36 12.64 -8.95
C SER A 213 23.56 13.09 -8.13
N ASP A 214 23.36 13.67 -6.96
CA ASP A 214 24.42 14.06 -6.03
C ASP A 214 25.16 12.86 -5.43
N LYS A 215 24.54 11.68 -5.42
CA LYS A 215 25.14 10.39 -5.07
C LYS A 215 25.83 9.69 -6.26
N GLY A 216 25.90 10.34 -7.44
CA GLY A 216 26.60 9.83 -8.61
C GLY A 216 25.75 9.05 -9.60
N VAL A 217 24.43 8.96 -9.42
CA VAL A 217 23.52 8.37 -10.41
C VAL A 217 23.31 9.39 -11.55
N ARG A 218 23.67 9.04 -12.78
CA ARG A 218 23.40 9.90 -13.94
C ARG A 218 21.91 9.85 -14.29
N ILE A 219 21.21 10.96 -14.18
CA ILE A 219 19.83 11.09 -14.64
C ILE A 219 19.84 11.37 -16.13
N ALA A 220 19.53 10.37 -16.96
CA ALA A 220 19.58 10.48 -18.42
C ALA A 220 18.44 11.35 -18.96
N ALA A 221 17.22 11.15 -18.42
CA ALA A 221 16.05 11.92 -18.82
C ALA A 221 15.02 12.01 -17.69
N VAL A 222 14.24 13.09 -17.71
CA VAL A 222 12.94 13.22 -17.03
C VAL A 222 11.87 13.15 -18.10
N ILE A 223 10.95 12.22 -17.96
CA ILE A 223 9.83 11.96 -18.88
C ILE A 223 8.55 12.48 -18.25
N GLU A 224 7.84 13.33 -18.98
CA GLU A 224 6.55 13.89 -18.58
C GLU A 224 5.53 13.70 -19.70
N GLN A 225 4.36 13.12 -19.36
CA GLN A 225 3.28 12.91 -20.33
C GLN A 225 2.59 14.23 -20.70
N GLY A 226 2.58 15.21 -19.81
CA GLY A 226 2.02 16.53 -20.01
C GLY A 226 2.88 17.42 -20.91
N GLU A 227 2.33 18.58 -21.27
CA GLU A 227 3.04 19.59 -22.08
C GLU A 227 4.15 20.29 -21.29
N THR A 228 4.00 20.36 -19.97
CA THR A 228 4.90 21.07 -19.07
C THR A 228 5.27 20.20 -17.88
N VAL A 229 6.44 20.46 -17.32
CA VAL A 229 6.86 19.87 -16.04
C VAL A 229 6.02 20.47 -14.93
N THR A 230 5.55 19.64 -14.00
CA THR A 230 4.65 20.06 -12.92
C THR A 230 5.37 20.50 -11.64
N GLY A 231 6.64 20.11 -11.48
CA GLY A 231 7.44 20.36 -10.29
C GLY A 231 8.23 21.67 -10.32
N ASP A 232 9.00 21.89 -9.26
CA ASP A 232 9.81 23.09 -9.06
C ASP A 232 10.83 23.32 -10.18
N ALA A 233 10.78 24.49 -10.82
CA ALA A 233 11.63 24.85 -11.94
C ALA A 233 13.12 24.94 -11.57
N SER A 234 13.47 25.27 -10.33
CA SER A 234 14.85 25.35 -9.87
C SER A 234 15.48 23.96 -9.74
N LEU A 235 14.73 23.00 -9.26
CA LEU A 235 15.15 21.60 -9.18
C LEU A 235 15.36 21.01 -10.58
N LEU A 236 14.46 21.32 -11.50
CA LEU A 236 14.60 20.90 -12.90
C LEU A 236 15.85 21.53 -13.55
N ALA A 237 16.09 22.83 -13.34
CA ALA A 237 17.26 23.52 -13.88
C ALA A 237 18.57 22.90 -13.38
N GLN A 238 18.64 22.43 -12.12
CA GLN A 238 19.79 21.73 -11.58
C GLN A 238 20.09 20.43 -12.36
N LEU A 239 19.04 19.63 -12.66
CA LEU A 239 19.19 18.42 -13.45
C LEU A 239 19.64 18.72 -14.90
N ILE A 240 19.06 19.76 -15.52
CA ILE A 240 19.44 20.17 -16.88
C ILE A 240 20.93 20.57 -16.93
N THR A 241 21.43 21.33 -15.94
CA THR A 241 22.85 21.70 -15.87
C THR A 241 23.79 20.50 -15.74
N LYS A 242 23.29 19.36 -15.19
CA LYS A 242 24.00 18.09 -15.10
C LYS A 242 23.84 17.21 -16.35
N GLY A 243 23.18 17.73 -17.40
CA GLY A 243 23.02 17.04 -18.70
C GLY A 243 21.78 16.15 -18.81
N THR A 244 20.80 16.29 -17.91
CA THR A 244 19.53 15.56 -18.01
C THR A 244 18.68 16.11 -19.16
N GLN A 245 18.13 15.23 -19.99
CA GLN A 245 17.15 15.61 -21.02
C GLN A 245 15.76 15.73 -20.38
N VAL A 246 14.97 16.71 -20.82
CA VAL A 246 13.56 16.85 -20.42
C VAL A 246 12.70 16.51 -21.64
N LEU A 247 11.86 15.49 -21.48
CA LEU A 247 11.01 14.97 -22.55
C LEU A 247 9.54 15.12 -22.11
N THR A 248 8.93 16.25 -22.47
CA THR A 248 7.48 16.50 -22.30
C THR A 248 6.69 15.87 -23.43
N ARG A 249 5.42 15.57 -23.19
CA ARG A 249 4.55 14.80 -24.11
C ARG A 249 5.16 13.45 -24.48
N HIS A 250 5.84 12.80 -23.54
CA HIS A 250 6.44 11.50 -23.76
C HIS A 250 6.01 10.52 -22.67
N VAL A 251 5.94 9.25 -23.05
CA VAL A 251 5.77 8.12 -22.12
C VAL A 251 6.77 7.02 -22.47
N ILE A 252 6.99 6.10 -21.54
CA ILE A 252 7.72 4.87 -21.86
C ILE A 252 6.79 3.96 -22.68
N GLU A 253 7.23 3.61 -23.86
CA GLU A 253 6.58 2.61 -24.70
C GLU A 253 6.91 1.20 -24.19
N ARG A 254 8.22 0.94 -23.92
CA ARG A 254 8.68 -0.34 -23.36
C ARG A 254 10.02 -0.23 -22.66
N GLY A 255 10.23 -1.11 -21.68
CA GLY A 255 11.52 -1.41 -21.08
C GLY A 255 12.19 -2.56 -21.82
N GLU A 256 13.47 -2.38 -22.15
CA GLU A 256 14.27 -3.32 -22.93
C GLU A 256 15.39 -3.93 -22.07
N GLY A 257 15.72 -5.19 -22.32
CA GLY A 257 16.79 -5.92 -21.67
C GLY A 257 16.89 -7.32 -22.25
N ALA A 258 17.79 -8.14 -21.72
CA ALA A 258 17.96 -9.52 -22.14
C ALA A 258 16.65 -10.30 -22.09
N ALA A 259 16.53 -11.34 -22.91
CA ALA A 259 15.34 -12.21 -22.94
C ALA A 259 15.10 -12.87 -21.58
N GLY A 260 13.84 -13.00 -21.18
CA GLY A 260 13.43 -13.56 -19.88
C GLY A 260 13.49 -12.54 -18.75
N PRO A 261 13.85 -12.93 -17.51
CA PRO A 261 13.85 -12.06 -16.33
C PRO A 261 15.05 -11.09 -16.27
N GLY A 262 15.62 -10.75 -17.42
CA GLY A 262 16.76 -9.84 -17.51
C GLY A 262 16.46 -8.43 -17.03
N GLU A 263 17.48 -7.78 -16.48
CA GLU A 263 17.41 -6.40 -16.02
C GLU A 263 17.08 -5.42 -17.16
N VAL A 264 16.59 -4.24 -16.81
CA VAL A 264 16.42 -3.17 -17.79
C VAL A 264 17.78 -2.64 -18.25
N GLU A 265 17.98 -2.53 -19.56
CA GLU A 265 19.20 -2.01 -20.19
C GLU A 265 18.92 -0.72 -20.97
N ALA A 266 17.68 -0.50 -21.33
CA ALA A 266 17.20 0.71 -21.99
C ALA A 266 15.68 0.84 -21.85
N VAL A 267 15.19 2.01 -22.20
CA VAL A 267 13.76 2.24 -22.46
C VAL A 267 13.58 2.85 -23.84
N THR A 268 12.52 2.44 -24.53
CA THR A 268 12.02 3.16 -25.69
C THR A 268 10.92 4.11 -25.20
N VAL A 269 11.08 5.39 -25.50
CA VAL A 269 10.09 6.44 -25.22
C VAL A 269 9.45 6.90 -26.52
N THR A 270 8.19 7.30 -26.45
CA THR A 270 7.44 7.81 -27.61
C THR A 270 6.70 9.07 -27.25
N THR A 271 6.47 9.94 -28.25
CA THR A 271 5.62 11.11 -28.07
C THR A 271 4.15 10.72 -28.01
N VAL A 272 3.36 11.48 -27.25
CA VAL A 272 1.91 11.31 -27.15
C VAL A 272 1.18 12.58 -27.56
N ASP A 273 -0.02 12.41 -28.12
CA ASP A 273 -0.94 13.54 -28.37
C ASP A 273 -1.70 13.92 -27.08
N ALA A 274 -2.55 14.95 -27.16
CA ALA A 274 -3.35 15.42 -26.04
C ALA A 274 -4.34 14.37 -25.49
N ASN A 275 -4.60 13.28 -26.22
CA ASN A 275 -5.44 12.16 -25.80
C ASN A 275 -4.63 10.97 -25.28
N GLY A 276 -3.31 11.11 -25.16
CA GLY A 276 -2.39 10.06 -24.74
C GLY A 276 -2.04 9.03 -25.81
N ARG A 277 -2.44 9.23 -27.07
CA ARG A 277 -2.16 8.29 -28.18
C ARG A 277 -0.72 8.41 -28.64
N HIS A 278 -0.08 7.27 -28.83
CA HIS A 278 1.32 7.20 -29.28
C HIS A 278 1.47 7.64 -30.75
N ARG A 279 2.50 8.43 -31.01
CA ARG A 279 2.94 8.80 -32.36
C ARG A 279 4.03 7.85 -32.82
N LYS A 280 3.68 6.89 -33.67
CA LYS A 280 4.51 5.74 -34.03
C LYS A 280 5.89 6.07 -34.66
N ASP A 281 6.04 7.23 -35.25
CA ASP A 281 7.26 7.62 -35.99
C ASP A 281 8.24 8.46 -35.16
N GLU A 282 7.98 8.65 -33.86
CA GLU A 282 8.75 9.53 -32.99
C GLU A 282 9.30 8.81 -31.76
N SER A 283 9.60 7.52 -31.87
CA SER A 283 10.17 6.76 -30.75
C SER A 283 11.67 6.95 -30.63
N LYS A 284 12.17 7.06 -29.40
CA LYS A 284 13.58 7.24 -29.07
C LYS A 284 14.00 6.21 -28.03
N ARG A 285 15.18 5.60 -28.27
CA ARG A 285 15.79 4.68 -27.30
C ARG A 285 16.74 5.43 -26.36
N LEU A 286 16.58 5.22 -25.05
CA LEU A 286 17.41 5.76 -23.99
C LEU A 286 18.08 4.61 -23.23
N ALA A 287 19.40 4.54 -23.24
CA ALA A 287 20.14 3.57 -22.45
C ALA A 287 20.07 3.94 -20.96
N CYS A 288 19.64 3.00 -20.13
CA CYS A 288 19.56 3.14 -18.69
C CYS A 288 19.57 1.76 -18.03
N ASP A 289 20.03 1.67 -16.81
CA ASP A 289 19.94 0.48 -15.99
C ASP A 289 18.86 0.58 -14.91
N THR A 290 18.22 1.75 -14.81
CA THR A 290 17.18 1.99 -13.80
C THR A 290 16.09 2.91 -14.35
N VAL A 291 14.83 2.59 -14.03
CA VAL A 291 13.64 3.43 -14.28
C VAL A 291 13.00 3.78 -12.95
N LEU A 292 12.85 5.07 -12.69
CA LEU A 292 12.28 5.61 -11.47
C LEU A 292 10.86 6.10 -11.73
N LEU A 293 9.87 5.39 -11.18
CA LEU A 293 8.47 5.77 -11.26
C LEU A 293 8.14 6.80 -10.18
N GLY A 294 7.85 8.02 -10.59
CA GLY A 294 7.51 9.15 -9.71
C GLY A 294 6.32 9.95 -10.22
N ILE A 295 5.33 9.28 -10.84
CA ILE A 295 4.15 9.93 -11.44
C ILE A 295 3.19 10.48 -10.39
N ALA A 296 3.10 9.83 -9.24
CA ALA A 296 2.27 10.26 -8.13
C ALA A 296 2.75 9.65 -6.82
N THR A 297 2.66 10.42 -5.75
CA THR A 297 2.85 9.95 -4.37
C THR A 297 1.49 9.54 -3.80
N ILE A 298 1.39 8.33 -3.26
CA ILE A 298 0.17 7.74 -2.74
C ILE A 298 0.24 7.66 -1.22
N PRO A 299 -0.67 8.30 -0.48
CA PRO A 299 -0.77 8.15 0.97
C PRO A 299 -0.97 6.67 1.37
N ALA A 300 -0.19 6.19 2.34
CA ALA A 300 -0.27 4.81 2.81
C ALA A 300 -1.39 4.67 3.85
N ILE A 301 -2.62 4.49 3.39
CA ILE A 301 -3.85 4.46 4.21
C ILE A 301 -4.31 3.05 4.58
N GLU A 302 -3.56 2.01 4.24
CA GLU A 302 -3.96 0.61 4.34
C GLU A 302 -4.41 0.23 5.76
N LEU A 303 -3.64 0.63 6.77
CA LEU A 303 -3.97 0.37 8.17
C LEU A 303 -5.20 1.15 8.63
N LEU A 304 -5.33 2.39 8.18
CA LEU A 304 -6.44 3.28 8.55
C LEU A 304 -7.76 2.76 7.98
N GLU A 305 -7.80 2.43 6.70
CA GLU A 305 -8.99 1.90 6.06
C GLU A 305 -9.35 0.50 6.62
N ALA A 306 -8.37 -0.40 6.76
CA ALA A 306 -8.61 -1.73 7.33
C ALA A 306 -9.10 -1.67 8.78
N ALA A 307 -8.68 -0.66 9.55
CA ALA A 307 -9.21 -0.37 10.88
C ALA A 307 -10.65 0.15 10.87
N GLY A 308 -11.15 0.61 9.71
CA GLY A 308 -12.49 1.15 9.54
C GLY A 308 -12.57 2.67 9.69
N CYS A 309 -11.46 3.39 9.53
CA CYS A 309 -11.50 4.83 9.39
C CYS A 309 -12.20 5.23 8.09
N GLU A 310 -13.00 6.28 8.14
CA GLU A 310 -13.60 6.84 6.93
C GLU A 310 -12.53 7.36 5.98
N THR A 311 -12.68 7.05 4.69
CA THR A 311 -11.79 7.50 3.63
C THR A 311 -12.55 8.29 2.58
N ALA A 312 -11.85 9.17 1.87
CA ALA A 312 -12.40 9.93 0.76
C ALA A 312 -11.31 10.26 -0.26
N PHE A 313 -11.73 10.56 -1.48
CA PHE A 313 -10.85 11.22 -2.44
C PHE A 313 -10.84 12.73 -2.16
N ILE A 314 -9.68 13.25 -1.74
CA ILE A 314 -9.48 14.66 -1.42
C ILE A 314 -8.30 15.16 -2.29
N PRO A 315 -8.57 15.91 -3.38
CA PRO A 315 -7.54 16.35 -4.33
C PRO A 315 -6.38 17.08 -3.64
N GLU A 316 -6.68 18.00 -2.74
CA GLU A 316 -5.71 18.84 -2.02
C GLU A 316 -4.79 18.03 -1.09
N ARG A 317 -5.16 16.78 -0.83
CA ARG A 317 -4.38 15.83 -0.02
C ARG A 317 -3.80 14.69 -0.85
N GLY A 318 -3.73 14.85 -2.17
CA GLY A 318 -3.12 13.88 -3.07
C GLY A 318 -4.00 12.67 -3.43
N GLY A 319 -5.31 12.72 -3.21
CA GLY A 319 -6.26 11.71 -3.66
C GLY A 319 -6.94 10.93 -2.54
N HIS A 320 -6.93 9.59 -2.57
CA HIS A 320 -7.57 8.78 -1.53
C HIS A 320 -6.80 8.87 -0.20
N VAL A 321 -7.47 9.39 0.83
CA VAL A 321 -6.93 9.59 2.18
C VAL A 321 -7.97 9.25 3.25
N ALA A 322 -7.51 9.01 4.48
CA ALA A 322 -8.40 8.99 5.63
C ALA A 322 -8.94 10.40 5.91
N ARG A 323 -10.21 10.52 6.28
CA ARG A 323 -10.77 11.77 6.77
C ARG A 323 -10.18 12.10 8.12
N ILE A 324 -9.55 13.26 8.23
CA ILE A 324 -8.95 13.74 9.48
C ILE A 324 -9.49 15.13 9.85
N GLY A 325 -9.65 15.35 11.15
CA GLY A 325 -9.99 16.67 11.71
C GLY A 325 -8.76 17.50 12.06
N GLU A 326 -9.00 18.69 12.63
CA GLU A 326 -7.96 19.67 12.97
C GLU A 326 -6.85 19.12 13.89
N ALA A 327 -7.19 18.20 14.80
CA ALA A 327 -6.26 17.57 15.74
C ALA A 327 -5.62 16.29 15.18
N GLN A 328 -5.57 16.12 13.86
CA GLN A 328 -5.10 14.89 13.19
C GLN A 328 -5.91 13.64 13.57
N ARG A 329 -7.08 13.76 14.18
CA ARG A 329 -7.95 12.67 14.57
C ARG A 329 -8.70 12.13 13.36
N THR A 330 -8.76 10.82 13.22
CA THR A 330 -9.59 10.16 12.21
C THR A 330 -11.06 10.10 12.64
N SER A 331 -11.92 9.42 11.88
CA SER A 331 -13.31 9.14 12.29
C SER A 331 -13.40 8.24 13.53
N LEU A 332 -12.33 7.55 13.92
CA LEU A 332 -12.25 6.73 15.13
C LEU A 332 -11.52 7.49 16.25
N PRO A 333 -12.09 7.59 17.45
CA PRO A 333 -11.62 8.50 18.49
C PRO A 333 -10.24 8.18 19.07
N PHE A 334 -9.74 6.97 18.88
CA PHE A 334 -8.46 6.48 19.37
C PHE A 334 -7.40 6.33 18.28
N ILE A 335 -7.69 6.74 17.04
CA ILE A 335 -6.77 6.68 15.91
C ILE A 335 -6.51 8.08 15.35
N PHE A 336 -5.25 8.43 15.25
CA PHE A 336 -4.76 9.66 14.62
C PHE A 336 -3.91 9.32 13.40
N ALA A 337 -3.84 10.24 12.43
CA ALA A 337 -2.99 10.08 11.26
C ALA A 337 -2.13 11.34 11.06
N ALA A 338 -0.83 11.16 10.84
CA ALA A 338 0.12 12.26 10.66
C ALA A 338 1.18 11.91 9.60
N GLY A 339 1.75 12.90 8.98
CA GLY A 339 2.68 12.70 7.88
C GLY A 339 1.95 12.36 6.58
N ASP A 340 2.65 11.76 5.64
CA ASP A 340 2.12 11.56 4.28
C ASP A 340 0.90 10.64 4.22
N CYS A 341 0.69 9.74 5.16
CA CYS A 341 -0.54 8.93 5.23
C CYS A 341 -1.80 9.77 5.50
N ALA A 342 -1.63 11.00 6.06
CA ALA A 342 -2.69 11.98 6.24
C ALA A 342 -2.90 12.89 5.01
N GLY A 343 -2.17 12.63 3.93
CA GLY A 343 -2.23 13.35 2.67
C GLY A 343 -0.88 13.92 2.24
N THR A 344 -0.71 14.09 0.93
CA THR A 344 0.50 14.61 0.29
C THR A 344 0.17 15.81 -0.59
N TRP A 345 1.03 16.85 -0.58
CA TRP A 345 0.98 18.02 -1.46
C TRP A 345 2.37 18.62 -1.58
N ALA A 346 2.57 19.50 -2.56
CA ALA A 346 3.90 20.01 -2.94
C ALA A 346 4.68 20.61 -1.77
N ALA A 347 4.09 21.52 -1.00
CA ALA A 347 4.76 22.16 0.13
C ALA A 347 5.16 21.16 1.23
N LYS A 348 4.33 20.16 1.51
CA LYS A 348 4.64 19.10 2.49
C LYS A 348 5.77 18.20 2.03
N SER A 349 5.77 17.83 0.76
CA SER A 349 6.86 17.05 0.16
C SER A 349 8.19 17.80 0.17
N ALA A 350 8.13 19.13 0.02
CA ALA A 350 9.31 19.98 0.07
C ALA A 350 9.85 20.22 1.49
N ALA A 351 9.00 20.12 2.53
CA ALA A 351 9.35 20.51 3.89
C ALA A 351 8.94 19.47 4.95
N PRO A 352 9.86 18.57 5.38
CA PRO A 352 9.59 17.61 6.46
C PRO A 352 9.08 18.23 7.77
N SER A 353 9.33 19.52 7.98
CA SER A 353 8.83 20.29 9.13
C SER A 353 7.30 20.28 9.23
N ILE A 354 6.59 20.22 8.09
CA ILE A 354 5.12 20.14 8.05
C ILE A 354 4.68 18.79 8.63
N ALA A 355 5.29 17.70 8.20
CA ALA A 355 5.00 16.36 8.73
C ALA A 355 5.32 16.25 10.25
N ARG A 356 6.46 16.84 10.70
CA ARG A 356 6.79 16.92 12.13
C ARG A 356 5.74 17.68 12.92
N ARG A 357 5.22 18.78 12.38
CA ARG A 357 4.14 19.56 13.01
C ARG A 357 2.87 18.73 13.15
N GLU A 358 2.44 18.01 12.10
CA GLU A 358 1.30 17.11 12.18
C GLU A 358 1.49 16.03 13.28
N GLY A 359 2.71 15.47 13.39
CA GLY A 359 3.05 14.53 14.43
C GLY A 359 2.87 15.09 15.85
N ARG A 360 3.36 16.33 16.09
CA ARG A 360 3.18 17.00 17.40
C ARG A 360 1.72 17.31 17.70
N ILE A 361 0.95 17.75 16.71
CA ILE A 361 -0.51 17.99 16.87
C ILE A 361 -1.22 16.68 17.24
N ALA A 362 -0.91 15.57 16.55
CA ALA A 362 -1.48 14.27 16.84
C ALA A 362 -1.11 13.79 18.26
N ALA A 363 0.15 13.96 18.66
CA ALA A 363 0.62 13.60 20.01
C ALA A 363 -0.09 14.42 21.10
N ALA A 364 -0.23 15.73 20.92
CA ALA A 364 -0.95 16.58 21.85
C ALA A 364 -2.41 16.12 22.05
N ALA A 365 -3.07 15.79 20.95
CA ALA A 365 -4.45 15.30 20.98
C ALA A 365 -4.58 13.90 21.60
N ALA A 366 -3.62 13.01 21.34
CA ALA A 366 -3.56 11.68 21.94
C ALA A 366 -3.31 11.74 23.44
N LEU A 367 -2.38 12.59 23.90
CA LEU A 367 -2.10 12.84 25.32
C LEU A 367 -3.33 13.39 26.04
N SER A 368 -4.02 14.36 25.45
CA SER A 368 -5.27 14.88 26.00
C SER A 368 -6.33 13.77 26.14
N ALA A 369 -6.44 12.87 25.16
CA ALA A 369 -7.35 11.72 25.22
C ALA A 369 -6.96 10.69 26.29
N LEU A 370 -5.67 10.63 26.66
CA LEU A 370 -5.15 9.82 27.76
C LEU A 370 -5.30 10.50 29.13
N GLY A 371 -5.87 11.71 29.20
CA GLY A 371 -6.05 12.46 30.42
C GLY A 371 -4.80 13.24 30.88
N VAL A 372 -3.79 13.33 30.04
CA VAL A 372 -2.59 14.14 30.31
C VAL A 372 -2.87 15.57 29.91
N ASN A 373 -3.21 16.39 30.88
CA ASN A 373 -3.43 17.83 30.69
C ASN A 373 -2.12 18.58 30.88
N ASP A 374 -1.28 18.58 29.89
CA ASP A 374 -0.02 19.28 29.94
C ASP A 374 -0.17 20.70 29.32
N ARG A 375 -0.01 21.72 30.17
CA ARG A 375 0.01 23.12 29.72
C ARG A 375 1.25 23.47 28.91
N GLU A 376 2.26 22.61 28.90
CA GLU A 376 3.49 22.79 28.14
C GLU A 376 3.40 22.25 26.69
N VAL A 377 2.34 21.51 26.35
CA VAL A 377 2.12 21.16 24.95
C VAL A 377 1.60 22.41 24.23
N ALA A 378 2.50 23.08 23.55
CA ALA A 378 2.18 24.30 22.79
C ALA A 378 1.09 23.97 21.76
N TYR A 379 0.01 24.76 21.76
CA TYR A 379 -0.97 24.69 20.69
C TYR A 379 -0.30 25.02 19.36
N GLU A 380 -0.32 24.10 18.43
CA GLU A 380 0.06 24.35 17.05
C GLU A 380 -1.22 24.44 16.20
N PRO A 381 -1.35 25.48 15.35
CA PRO A 381 -2.52 25.60 14.48
C PRO A 381 -2.56 24.43 13.49
N PRO A 382 -3.76 24.01 13.04
CA PRO A 382 -3.93 22.94 12.06
C PRO A 382 -3.09 23.16 10.81
N VAL A 383 -2.61 22.06 10.23
CA VAL A 383 -1.95 22.09 8.94
C VAL A 383 -3.02 22.04 7.85
N VAL A 384 -3.08 23.07 7.05
CA VAL A 384 -3.99 23.17 5.90
C VAL A 384 -3.17 22.97 4.63
N PRO A 385 -3.57 22.06 3.71
CA PRO A 385 -2.95 21.97 2.41
C PRO A 385 -3.05 23.28 1.62
N ASP A 386 -2.02 23.60 0.86
CA ASP A 386 -2.12 24.67 -0.12
C ASP A 386 -3.12 24.24 -1.21
N MET A 387 -4.02 25.16 -1.57
CA MET A 387 -4.97 24.94 -2.66
C MET A 387 -4.25 25.24 -3.97
N ASP A 388 -3.42 24.28 -4.42
CA ASP A 388 -2.88 24.29 -5.78
C ASP A 388 -3.95 23.84 -6.76
N ASP A 389 -3.90 24.34 -8.00
CA ASP A 389 -4.76 23.89 -9.11
C ASP A 389 -4.43 22.45 -9.57
N ALA A 390 -3.85 21.64 -8.68
CA ALA A 390 -3.47 20.26 -8.97
C ALA A 390 -4.70 19.39 -9.18
N ASP A 391 -4.74 18.69 -10.32
CA ASP A 391 -5.72 17.66 -10.63
C ASP A 391 -5.11 16.26 -10.55
N PRO A 392 -4.93 15.69 -9.34
CA PRO A 392 -4.32 14.38 -9.19
C PRO A 392 -5.16 13.25 -9.80
N ALA A 393 -6.46 13.45 -9.99
CA ALA A 393 -7.33 12.48 -10.66
C ALA A 393 -7.08 12.46 -12.17
N GLY A 394 -7.10 13.63 -12.80
CA GLY A 394 -6.83 13.79 -14.22
C GLY A 394 -5.42 13.34 -14.58
N GLU A 395 -4.42 13.75 -13.81
CA GLU A 395 -3.02 13.34 -14.03
C GLU A 395 -2.83 11.81 -13.97
N ARG A 396 -3.38 11.14 -12.96
CA ARG A 396 -3.31 9.67 -12.84
C ARG A 396 -4.00 8.97 -14.01
N CYS A 397 -5.20 9.44 -14.38
CA CYS A 397 -5.92 8.90 -15.52
C CYS A 397 -5.17 9.15 -16.85
N ALA A 398 -4.52 10.30 -17.01
CA ALA A 398 -3.74 10.62 -18.20
C ALA A 398 -2.52 9.69 -18.34
N TRP A 399 -1.76 9.47 -17.27
CA TRP A 399 -0.64 8.52 -17.25
C TRP A 399 -1.10 7.09 -17.56
N VAL A 400 -2.18 6.61 -16.91
CA VAL A 400 -2.70 5.25 -17.14
C VAL A 400 -3.24 5.11 -18.56
N ARG A 401 -3.92 6.13 -19.08
CA ARG A 401 -4.39 6.12 -20.49
C ARG A 401 -3.22 6.00 -21.45
N ALA A 402 -2.23 6.88 -21.33
CA ALA A 402 -1.12 6.93 -22.25
C ALA A 402 -0.20 5.70 -22.18
N SER A 403 0.09 5.21 -20.99
CA SER A 403 1.06 4.11 -20.82
C SER A 403 0.43 2.72 -20.88
N VAL A 404 -0.82 2.56 -20.42
CA VAL A 404 -1.44 1.24 -20.24
C VAL A 404 -2.46 0.96 -21.34
N ILE A 405 -3.37 1.91 -21.63
CA ILE A 405 -4.45 1.69 -22.60
C ILE A 405 -3.94 1.89 -24.03
N GLU A 406 -3.24 2.99 -24.30
CA GLU A 406 -2.67 3.31 -25.61
C GLU A 406 -1.27 2.70 -25.80
N GLY A 407 -0.71 2.09 -24.74
CA GLY A 407 0.61 1.48 -24.74
C GLY A 407 0.71 0.24 -25.62
N VAL A 408 1.93 -0.22 -25.85
CA VAL A 408 2.20 -1.42 -26.65
C VAL A 408 2.25 -2.66 -25.77
N GLY A 409 1.83 -3.78 -26.33
CA GLY A 409 1.80 -5.06 -25.64
C GLY A 409 0.62 -5.15 -24.64
N GLU A 410 0.69 -6.12 -23.77
CA GLU A 410 -0.32 -6.37 -22.74
C GLU A 410 0.37 -6.49 -21.37
N PRO A 411 0.90 -5.38 -20.81
CA PRO A 411 1.60 -5.44 -19.53
C PRO A 411 0.65 -5.86 -18.41
N TYR A 412 1.17 -6.63 -17.47
CA TYR A 412 0.42 -6.98 -16.26
C TYR A 412 0.28 -5.75 -15.37
N VAL A 413 -0.93 -5.21 -15.25
CA VAL A 413 -1.27 -4.15 -14.28
C VAL A 413 -1.14 -4.68 -12.86
N CYS A 414 -1.62 -5.89 -12.61
CA CYS A 414 -1.41 -6.62 -11.37
C CYS A 414 -0.36 -7.72 -11.60
N GLN A 415 0.90 -7.44 -11.30
CA GLN A 415 2.01 -8.35 -11.55
C GLN A 415 1.90 -9.67 -10.76
N CYS A 416 1.52 -9.60 -9.48
CA CYS A 416 1.49 -10.80 -8.63
C CYS A 416 0.30 -11.75 -8.90
N GLU A 417 -0.70 -11.29 -9.64
CA GLU A 417 -1.84 -12.09 -10.12
C GLU A 417 -1.90 -12.13 -11.65
N GLU A 418 -0.86 -11.62 -12.33
CA GLU A 418 -0.69 -11.64 -13.78
C GLU A 418 -1.92 -11.16 -14.56
N VAL A 419 -2.54 -10.05 -14.08
CA VAL A 419 -3.76 -9.49 -14.67
C VAL A 419 -3.43 -8.28 -15.54
N THR A 420 -3.86 -8.31 -16.79
CA THR A 420 -3.71 -7.23 -17.77
C THR A 420 -4.81 -6.18 -17.66
N ALA A 421 -4.62 -5.04 -18.31
CA ALA A 421 -5.65 -4.01 -18.40
C ALA A 421 -6.91 -4.51 -19.15
N ALA A 422 -6.72 -5.32 -20.20
CA ALA A 422 -7.83 -5.90 -20.96
C ALA A 422 -8.71 -6.83 -20.10
N GLU A 423 -8.08 -7.65 -19.24
CA GLU A 423 -8.81 -8.53 -18.32
C GLU A 423 -9.57 -7.73 -17.27
N ILE A 424 -9.02 -6.60 -16.77
CA ILE A 424 -9.73 -5.71 -15.85
C ILE A 424 -10.92 -5.05 -16.54
N LEU A 425 -10.74 -4.47 -17.73
CA LEU A 425 -11.79 -3.75 -18.46
C LEU A 425 -12.88 -4.65 -18.99
N LEU A 426 -12.56 -5.89 -19.35
CA LEU A 426 -13.51 -6.91 -19.80
C LEU A 426 -14.03 -7.78 -18.64
N VAL A 427 -13.57 -7.54 -17.42
CA VAL A 427 -13.93 -8.27 -16.19
C VAL A 427 -13.73 -9.78 -16.38
N ARG A 428 -12.53 -10.18 -16.77
CA ARG A 428 -12.16 -11.57 -17.04
C ARG A 428 -11.15 -12.10 -16.03
N PRO A 429 -11.19 -13.40 -15.70
CA PRO A 429 -10.15 -14.01 -14.88
C PRO A 429 -8.81 -14.05 -15.63
N PRO A 430 -7.68 -14.11 -14.90
CA PRO A 430 -6.35 -14.16 -15.52
C PRO A 430 -6.15 -15.41 -16.37
N ARG A 431 -5.35 -15.28 -17.43
CA ARG A 431 -5.11 -16.36 -18.41
C ARG A 431 -4.51 -17.62 -17.81
N TYR A 432 -3.68 -17.51 -16.79
CA TYR A 432 -3.01 -18.67 -16.17
C TYR A 432 -3.99 -19.65 -15.47
N ILE A 433 -5.22 -19.21 -15.19
CA ILE A 433 -6.26 -20.10 -14.66
C ILE A 433 -6.78 -21.08 -15.73
N GLY A 434 -6.37 -20.89 -17.00
CA GLY A 434 -6.71 -21.80 -18.10
C GLY A 434 -8.19 -21.77 -18.48
N TRP A 435 -8.89 -20.72 -18.13
CA TRP A 435 -10.30 -20.62 -18.42
C TRP A 435 -10.54 -20.03 -19.82
N GLU A 436 -10.26 -20.82 -20.85
CA GLU A 436 -10.74 -20.55 -22.19
C GLU A 436 -12.25 -20.83 -22.24
N ARG A 437 -13.05 -19.80 -22.16
CA ARG A 437 -14.50 -19.93 -22.38
C ARG A 437 -14.76 -20.22 -23.85
N LYS A 438 -15.29 -21.39 -24.13
CA LYS A 438 -15.73 -21.76 -25.49
C LYS A 438 -16.88 -20.89 -26.02
N ASN A 439 -17.61 -20.18 -25.15
CA ASN A 439 -18.69 -19.27 -25.51
C ASN A 439 -18.54 -17.95 -24.73
N ASP A 440 -17.93 -16.96 -25.37
CA ASP A 440 -17.64 -15.64 -24.79
C ASP A 440 -18.89 -14.79 -24.45
N ASN A 441 -20.11 -15.24 -24.78
CA ASN A 441 -21.30 -14.39 -24.81
C ASN A 441 -22.33 -14.65 -23.68
N GLU A 442 -22.21 -15.70 -22.88
CA GLU A 442 -23.37 -16.07 -22.05
C GLU A 442 -23.32 -15.66 -20.56
N HIS A 443 -22.18 -15.35 -19.96
CA HIS A 443 -22.13 -15.06 -18.52
C HIS A 443 -21.03 -14.07 -18.06
N THR A 444 -20.56 -13.16 -18.89
CA THR A 444 -19.58 -12.16 -18.49
C THR A 444 -20.26 -10.82 -18.26
N HIS A 445 -20.18 -10.32 -17.04
CA HIS A 445 -20.42 -8.91 -16.79
C HIS A 445 -19.28 -8.12 -17.43
N THR A 446 -19.60 -7.23 -18.35
CA THR A 446 -18.64 -6.22 -18.80
C THR A 446 -18.58 -5.08 -17.79
N LEU A 447 -17.52 -4.28 -17.83
CA LEU A 447 -17.42 -3.10 -16.96
C LEU A 447 -18.60 -2.13 -17.22
N GLY A 448 -19.06 -2.01 -18.48
CA GLY A 448 -20.22 -1.20 -18.83
C GLY A 448 -21.54 -1.69 -18.20
N GLN A 449 -21.74 -3.02 -18.09
CA GLN A 449 -22.89 -3.59 -17.39
C GLN A 449 -22.80 -3.33 -15.88
N LEU A 450 -21.64 -3.52 -15.27
CA LEU A 450 -21.42 -3.21 -13.85
C LEU A 450 -21.62 -1.72 -13.56
N ALA A 451 -21.24 -0.84 -14.45
CA ALA A 451 -21.46 0.60 -14.34
C ALA A 451 -22.92 1.02 -14.50
N GLY A 452 -23.74 0.19 -15.17
CA GLY A 452 -25.20 0.39 -15.27
C GLY A 452 -25.95 0.13 -13.96
N ASP A 453 -25.39 -0.74 -13.11
CA ASP A 453 -25.96 -1.10 -11.79
C ASP A 453 -25.51 -0.14 -10.66
N GLY A 454 -24.57 0.74 -10.92
CA GLY A 454 -23.99 1.69 -9.98
C GLY A 454 -22.55 2.06 -10.33
N PRO A 455 -21.88 2.89 -9.53
CA PRO A 455 -20.47 3.20 -9.74
C PRO A 455 -19.64 1.90 -9.78
N PRO A 456 -18.64 1.79 -10.67
CA PRO A 456 -17.80 0.60 -10.76
C PRO A 456 -17.17 0.30 -9.40
N ASN A 457 -17.46 -0.89 -8.89
CA ASN A 457 -16.94 -1.31 -7.60
C ASN A 457 -15.68 -2.15 -7.78
N PRO A 458 -14.50 -1.65 -7.36
CA PRO A 458 -13.23 -2.37 -7.48
C PRO A 458 -13.23 -3.73 -6.78
N ASP A 459 -14.01 -3.92 -5.72
CA ASP A 459 -14.11 -5.22 -5.03
C ASP A 459 -14.84 -6.28 -5.85
N ILE A 460 -15.81 -5.89 -6.68
CA ILE A 460 -16.45 -6.81 -7.62
C ILE A 460 -15.43 -7.22 -8.69
N VAL A 461 -14.75 -6.23 -9.29
CA VAL A 461 -13.71 -6.47 -10.29
C VAL A 461 -12.59 -7.34 -9.73
N LYS A 462 -12.12 -7.05 -8.50
CA LYS A 462 -11.14 -7.83 -7.76
C LYS A 462 -11.52 -9.31 -7.65
N ARG A 463 -12.77 -9.61 -7.29
CA ARG A 463 -13.25 -11.00 -7.15
C ARG A 463 -13.30 -11.75 -8.48
N LEU A 464 -13.62 -11.07 -9.56
CA LEU A 464 -13.79 -11.66 -10.90
C LEU A 464 -12.47 -11.75 -11.67
N THR A 465 -11.55 -10.81 -11.45
CA THR A 465 -10.27 -10.72 -12.18
C THR A 465 -9.06 -11.09 -11.34
N ARG A 466 -9.19 -11.24 -10.03
CA ARG A 466 -8.12 -11.38 -9.05
C ARG A 466 -7.18 -10.16 -8.90
N ALA A 467 -7.35 -9.10 -9.69
CA ALA A 467 -6.58 -7.86 -9.51
C ALA A 467 -6.66 -7.36 -8.05
N CYS A 468 -5.55 -6.95 -7.45
CA CYS A 468 -5.42 -6.53 -6.05
C CYS A 468 -5.54 -7.66 -4.99
N MET A 469 -5.60 -8.95 -5.36
CA MET A 469 -5.72 -10.05 -4.41
C MET A 469 -4.38 -10.68 -3.99
N GLY A 470 -3.34 -10.50 -4.79
CA GLY A 470 -2.07 -11.19 -4.59
C GLY A 470 -1.28 -10.71 -3.36
N PRO A 471 -0.08 -11.28 -3.14
CA PRO A 471 0.70 -11.09 -1.91
C PRO A 471 1.10 -9.63 -1.65
N CYS A 472 1.19 -8.77 -2.68
CA CYS A 472 1.46 -7.34 -2.47
C CYS A 472 0.25 -6.58 -1.88
N GLN A 473 -0.91 -7.24 -1.73
CA GLN A 473 -2.14 -6.65 -1.19
C GLN A 473 -2.60 -5.39 -1.92
N GLY A 474 -2.40 -5.35 -3.26
CA GLY A 474 -2.80 -4.26 -4.12
C GLY A 474 -1.93 -3.00 -4.05
N ARG A 475 -0.84 -3.00 -3.28
CA ARG A 475 0.02 -1.81 -3.11
C ARG A 475 0.67 -1.30 -4.41
N ARG A 476 0.81 -2.15 -5.43
CA ARG A 476 1.36 -1.76 -6.73
C ARG A 476 0.30 -1.43 -7.78
N CYS A 477 -0.89 -2.00 -7.68
CA CYS A 477 -1.88 -1.93 -8.77
C CYS A 477 -3.18 -1.21 -8.42
N ARG A 478 -3.51 -1.00 -7.13
CA ARG A 478 -4.83 -0.54 -6.69
C ARG A 478 -5.24 0.78 -7.32
N GLU A 479 -4.35 1.75 -7.34
CA GLU A 479 -4.57 3.07 -7.93
C GLU A 479 -4.69 2.99 -9.46
N GLN A 480 -3.88 2.13 -10.11
CA GLN A 480 -4.01 1.89 -11.55
C GLN A 480 -5.34 1.21 -11.90
N VAL A 481 -5.78 0.25 -11.08
CA VAL A 481 -7.08 -0.41 -11.25
C VAL A 481 -8.21 0.61 -11.12
N ALA A 482 -8.18 1.48 -10.10
CA ALA A 482 -9.18 2.53 -9.95
C ALA A 482 -9.20 3.49 -11.15
N ALA A 483 -8.03 3.91 -11.65
CA ALA A 483 -7.92 4.76 -12.84
C ALA A 483 -8.44 4.04 -14.10
N LEU A 484 -8.14 2.75 -14.30
CA LEU A 484 -8.68 1.96 -15.41
C LEU A 484 -10.20 1.86 -15.35
N LEU A 485 -10.77 1.65 -14.16
CA LEU A 485 -12.21 1.61 -13.96
C LEU A 485 -12.84 2.98 -14.27
N SER A 486 -12.21 4.07 -13.84
CA SER A 486 -12.61 5.44 -14.18
C SER A 486 -12.65 5.65 -15.68
N ILE A 487 -11.57 5.34 -16.37
CA ILE A 487 -11.44 5.53 -17.83
C ILE A 487 -12.44 4.63 -18.60
N GLY A 488 -12.54 3.37 -18.19
CA GLY A 488 -13.36 2.37 -18.89
C GLY A 488 -14.87 2.56 -18.70
N SER A 489 -15.30 3.14 -17.58
CA SER A 489 -16.71 3.41 -17.29
C SER A 489 -17.14 4.84 -17.57
N GLY A 490 -16.20 5.77 -17.74
CA GLY A 490 -16.48 7.20 -17.84
C GLY A 490 -16.90 7.83 -16.51
N THR A 491 -16.70 7.14 -15.39
CA THR A 491 -16.99 7.65 -14.04
C THR A 491 -15.77 8.42 -13.53
N GLU A 492 -15.98 9.55 -12.89
CA GLU A 492 -14.87 10.32 -12.28
C GLU A 492 -14.09 9.48 -11.26
N LEU A 493 -12.77 9.57 -11.28
CA LEU A 493 -11.89 8.80 -10.37
C LEU A 493 -12.24 9.07 -8.89
N ALA A 494 -12.63 10.29 -8.56
CA ALA A 494 -13.05 10.67 -7.21
C ALA A 494 -14.29 9.90 -6.70
N ALA A 495 -15.13 9.40 -7.61
CA ALA A 495 -16.30 8.58 -7.28
C ALA A 495 -16.00 7.08 -7.21
N ILE A 496 -14.78 6.65 -7.58
CA ILE A 496 -14.38 5.24 -7.54
C ILE A 496 -13.60 4.99 -6.25
N PRO A 497 -14.09 4.16 -5.33
CA PRO A 497 -13.33 3.80 -4.14
C PRO A 497 -12.10 2.95 -4.51
N LEU A 498 -11.16 2.83 -3.61
CA LEU A 498 -10.12 1.81 -3.74
C LEU A 498 -10.68 0.41 -3.42
N ALA A 499 -10.07 -0.63 -3.97
CA ALA A 499 -10.38 -2.00 -3.54
C ALA A 499 -10.08 -2.15 -2.05
N THR A 500 -11.05 -2.67 -1.28
CA THR A 500 -10.99 -2.74 0.18
C THR A 500 -9.70 -3.40 0.68
N PHE A 501 -9.04 -2.76 1.63
CA PHE A 501 -7.92 -3.33 2.37
C PHE A 501 -8.40 -4.31 3.43
N ARG A 502 -7.64 -5.35 3.67
CA ARG A 502 -7.92 -6.37 4.68
C ARG A 502 -6.64 -6.73 5.41
N SER A 503 -6.76 -6.92 6.72
CA SER A 503 -5.64 -7.46 7.50
C SER A 503 -5.39 -8.95 7.15
N PRO A 504 -4.13 -9.34 7.03
CA PRO A 504 -2.92 -8.55 7.18
C PRO A 504 -2.71 -7.62 5.96
N VAL A 505 -2.52 -6.31 6.18
CA VAL A 505 -2.26 -5.33 5.11
C VAL A 505 -0.84 -5.42 4.56
N ARG A 506 0.01 -6.22 5.18
CA ARG A 506 1.38 -6.52 4.78
C ARG A 506 1.55 -8.03 4.67
N PRO A 507 2.29 -8.55 3.67
CA PRO A 507 2.62 -9.98 3.63
C PRO A 507 3.41 -10.35 4.89
N LEU A 508 3.05 -11.46 5.49
CA LEU A 508 3.76 -12.05 6.63
C LEU A 508 4.42 -13.35 6.16
N PRO A 509 5.70 -13.56 6.44
CA PRO A 509 6.36 -14.85 6.21
C PRO A 509 5.66 -15.99 6.95
N LEU A 510 5.59 -17.17 6.34
CA LEU A 510 4.99 -18.34 6.97
C LEU A 510 5.66 -18.69 8.30
N ARG A 511 6.97 -18.43 8.45
CA ARG A 511 7.71 -18.60 9.70
C ARG A 511 7.06 -17.81 10.85
N GLN A 512 6.73 -16.54 10.62
CA GLN A 512 6.08 -15.69 11.62
C GLN A 512 4.68 -16.17 11.96
N LEU A 513 3.91 -16.61 10.95
CA LEU A 513 2.56 -17.14 11.14
C LEU A 513 2.57 -18.49 11.87
N SER A 514 3.55 -19.35 11.58
CA SER A 514 3.69 -20.65 12.24
C SER A 514 4.13 -20.55 13.72
N ALA A 515 4.72 -19.44 14.11
CA ALA A 515 5.12 -19.16 15.49
C ALA A 515 3.97 -18.64 16.36
N LEU A 516 2.81 -18.31 15.77
CA LEU A 516 1.62 -17.96 16.54
C LEU A 516 1.12 -19.18 17.30
N GLU A 517 1.02 -19.06 18.61
CA GLU A 517 0.39 -20.08 19.43
C GLU A 517 -1.10 -20.16 19.06
N GLU A 518 -1.53 -21.33 18.66
CA GLU A 518 -2.92 -21.59 18.43
C GLU A 518 -3.66 -21.77 19.75
N VAL A 519 -4.73 -21.01 19.95
CA VAL A 519 -5.55 -21.18 21.14
C VAL A 519 -6.19 -22.57 21.13
N PRO A 520 -6.18 -23.29 22.27
CA PRO A 520 -6.66 -24.68 22.33
C PRO A 520 -8.11 -24.85 21.80
N GLU A 521 -8.92 -23.82 21.95
CA GLU A 521 -10.33 -23.86 21.48
C GLU A 521 -10.44 -23.86 19.94
N LEU A 522 -9.52 -23.23 19.23
CA LEU A 522 -9.43 -23.33 17.77
C LEU A 522 -8.92 -24.73 17.36
N GLY A 523 -7.91 -25.25 18.05
CA GLY A 523 -7.37 -26.59 17.80
C GLY A 523 -8.41 -27.70 17.86
N LYS A 524 -9.39 -27.61 18.77
CA LYS A 524 -10.50 -28.57 18.87
C LYS A 524 -11.39 -28.62 17.61
N HIS A 525 -11.37 -27.57 16.79
CA HIS A 525 -12.21 -27.45 15.60
C HIS A 525 -11.44 -27.64 14.29
N TRP A 526 -10.16 -28.02 14.35
CA TRP A 526 -9.32 -28.25 13.17
C TRP A 526 -9.96 -29.22 12.18
N ASP A 527 -10.50 -30.34 12.66
CA ASP A 527 -11.18 -31.30 11.81
C ASP A 527 -12.41 -30.73 11.10
N SER A 528 -13.08 -29.75 11.75
CA SER A 528 -14.22 -29.07 11.14
C SER A 528 -13.80 -28.07 10.06
N TRP A 529 -12.58 -27.55 10.13
CA TRP A 529 -12.07 -26.53 9.18
C TRP A 529 -11.29 -27.17 8.03
N PHE A 530 -10.40 -28.12 8.33
CA PHE A 530 -9.49 -28.69 7.35
C PHE A 530 -9.86 -30.13 6.94
N GLY A 531 -10.59 -30.83 7.79
CA GLY A 531 -11.13 -32.16 7.50
C GLY A 531 -12.41 -32.14 6.67
N MET A 532 -12.81 -30.98 6.12
CA MET A 532 -13.97 -30.89 5.25
C MET A 532 -13.66 -31.45 3.87
N ALA A 533 -13.69 -32.75 3.72
CA ALA A 533 -13.75 -33.40 2.41
C ALA A 533 -14.89 -32.83 1.53
N SER A 534 -15.89 -32.18 2.14
CA SER A 534 -17.01 -31.53 1.47
C SER A 534 -16.61 -30.37 0.54
N GLN A 535 -15.45 -29.74 0.71
CA GLN A 535 -14.95 -28.75 -0.26
C GLN A 535 -14.69 -29.38 -1.63
N TRP A 536 -14.37 -30.67 -1.66
CA TRP A 536 -13.98 -31.42 -2.84
C TRP A 536 -15.05 -32.40 -3.28
N VAL A 537 -16.12 -32.59 -2.46
CA VAL A 537 -17.27 -33.41 -2.83
C VAL A 537 -18.24 -32.54 -3.63
N PRO A 538 -18.60 -32.93 -4.85
CA PRO A 538 -19.58 -32.22 -5.65
C PRO A 538 -20.87 -31.98 -4.85
N PHE A 539 -21.49 -30.79 -5.01
CA PHE A 539 -22.67 -30.36 -4.25
C PHE A 539 -23.88 -31.33 -4.38
N TRP A 540 -23.93 -32.14 -5.44
CA TRP A 540 -24.93 -33.17 -5.63
C TRP A 540 -24.70 -34.46 -4.81
N ARG A 541 -23.60 -34.51 -4.06
CA ARG A 541 -23.35 -35.53 -3.02
C ARG A 541 -23.33 -34.89 -1.65
N PRO A 542 -24.45 -34.40 -1.13
CA PRO A 542 -24.48 -33.77 0.19
C PRO A 542 -24.17 -34.83 1.24
N VAL A 543 -22.96 -34.82 1.74
CA VAL A 543 -22.62 -35.56 2.97
C VAL A 543 -22.81 -34.56 4.10
N PRO A 544 -23.71 -34.82 5.06
CA PRO A 544 -23.92 -33.95 6.20
C PRO A 544 -22.74 -34.09 7.18
N LEU A 545 -21.60 -33.51 6.82
CA LEU A 545 -20.35 -33.59 7.56
C LEU A 545 -20.33 -32.82 8.89
N TYR A 546 -21.36 -32.02 9.14
CA TYR A 546 -21.50 -31.26 10.38
C TYR A 546 -22.05 -32.07 11.56
N THR A 547 -22.48 -33.30 11.31
CA THR A 547 -22.95 -34.23 12.36
C THR A 547 -21.93 -35.34 12.58
N ALA A 548 -21.88 -35.91 13.80
CA ALA A 548 -21.05 -37.06 14.12
C ALA A 548 -21.32 -38.26 13.15
N ALA A 549 -22.58 -38.50 12.80
CA ALA A 549 -22.99 -39.49 11.83
C ALA A 549 -22.57 -39.18 10.38
N GLY A 550 -22.33 -37.91 10.03
CA GLY A 550 -21.80 -37.49 8.75
C GLY A 550 -20.29 -37.70 8.65
N ARG A 551 -19.56 -37.56 9.76
CA ARG A 551 -18.13 -37.86 9.86
C ARG A 551 -17.81 -39.33 9.67
N GLU A 552 -18.57 -40.23 10.31
CA GLU A 552 -18.41 -41.67 10.16
C GLU A 552 -18.67 -42.14 8.72
N ARG A 553 -19.64 -41.53 8.02
CA ARG A 553 -19.89 -41.82 6.61
C ARG A 553 -18.80 -41.28 5.67
N GLY A 554 -18.24 -40.08 5.99
CA GLY A 554 -17.12 -39.50 5.25
C GLY A 554 -15.84 -40.33 5.35
N ALA A 555 -15.57 -40.89 6.52
CA ALA A 555 -14.43 -41.80 6.73
C ALA A 555 -14.58 -43.14 5.97
N ALA A 556 -15.81 -43.67 5.85
CA ALA A 556 -16.07 -44.89 5.08
C ALA A 556 -15.94 -44.70 3.56
N VAL A 557 -16.23 -43.51 3.03
CA VAL A 557 -16.07 -43.19 1.59
C VAL A 557 -14.62 -42.89 1.21
N ALA A 558 -13.79 -42.47 2.17
CA ALA A 558 -12.35 -42.26 1.94
C ALA A 558 -11.52 -43.56 2.00
N SER A 559 -12.12 -44.70 2.38
CA SER A 559 -11.49 -46.02 2.46
C SER A 559 -11.89 -46.96 1.30
N GLU A 560 -12.76 -46.53 0.39
CA GLU A 560 -13.03 -47.14 -0.90
C GLU A 560 -12.34 -46.34 -2.03
#